data_7116025c587a3a1eccdbf3f052ac76f9
#
_entry.id   7116025c587a3a1eccdbf3f052ac76f9
#
_cell.length_a   1.000
_cell.length_b   1.000
_cell.length_c   1.000
_cell.angle_alpha   90.00
_cell.angle_beta   90.00
_cell.angle_gamma   90.00
#
_symmetry.space_group_name_H-M   'P 1'
#
loop_
_entity.id
_entity.type
_entity.pdbx_description
1 polymer ?
#
loop_
_entity_poly.entity_id
_entity_poly.type
_entity_poly.pdbx_seq_one_letter_code
_entity_poly.pdbx_strand_id
1 'polypeptide(L)'
;MVLYGDVHDAYVETFRGRTLVNVGSVGNPLDETTASYVILEGVGETFSLQIVRVPYDVEAEIAVAESVGMPELEAYAIELRTAIYRGQHAELGLSARE
;
A
#
# COMPACT_ATOMS: atom_id res chain seq x y z
N MET A 1 -9.35 13.17 15.01
CA MET A 1 -8.66 12.50 13.89
C MET A 1 -8.55 11.01 14.16
N VAL A 2 -8.76 10.21 13.16
CA VAL A 2 -8.58 8.75 13.22
C VAL A 2 -7.61 8.33 12.14
N LEU A 3 -6.53 7.61 12.53
CA LEU A 3 -5.61 6.98 11.60
C LEU A 3 -5.83 5.48 11.68
N TYR A 4 -5.90 4.81 10.53
CA TYR A 4 -6.12 3.37 10.48
C TYR A 4 -5.43 2.75 9.26
N GLY A 5 -5.32 1.44 9.26
CA GLY A 5 -4.77 0.66 8.17
C GLY A 5 -5.79 -0.32 7.62
N ASP A 6 -5.34 -1.52 7.28
CA ASP A 6 -6.13 -2.64 6.73
C ASP A 6 -6.49 -2.49 5.25
N VAL A 7 -6.98 -1.33 4.84
CA VAL A 7 -7.16 -1.02 3.42
C VAL A 7 -5.82 -0.56 2.86
N HIS A 8 -5.35 -1.20 1.81
CA HIS A 8 -4.00 -0.97 1.26
C HIS A 8 -3.93 0.21 0.30
N ASP A 9 -4.80 1.20 0.48
CA ASP A 9 -4.86 2.45 -0.25
C ASP A 9 -4.69 3.61 0.73
N ALA A 10 -3.73 4.50 0.48
CA ALA A 10 -3.50 5.63 1.36
C ALA A 10 -4.39 6.80 0.95
N TYR A 11 -5.13 7.37 1.90
CA TYR A 11 -5.98 8.53 1.62
C TYR A 11 -6.27 9.33 2.88
N VAL A 12 -6.70 10.57 2.67
CA VAL A 12 -7.17 11.48 3.71
C VAL A 12 -8.58 11.94 3.34
N GLU A 13 -9.50 11.83 4.27
CA GLU A 13 -10.87 12.24 4.09
C GLU A 13 -11.29 13.13 5.26
N THR A 14 -11.97 14.23 4.96
CA THR A 14 -12.50 15.13 5.98
C THR A 14 -14.02 15.21 5.85
N PHE A 15 -14.71 15.11 6.98
CA PHE A 15 -16.16 15.14 7.02
C PHE A 15 -16.62 15.77 8.34
N ARG A 16 -17.39 16.85 8.24
CA ARG A 16 -17.92 17.58 9.41
C ARG A 16 -16.84 17.94 10.45
N GLY A 17 -15.70 18.45 9.98
CA GLY A 17 -14.59 18.85 10.84
C GLY A 17 -13.78 17.69 11.43
N ARG A 18 -14.06 16.45 11.02
CA ARG A 18 -13.30 15.27 11.43
C ARG A 18 -12.42 14.79 10.29
N THR A 19 -11.24 14.29 10.64
CA THR A 19 -10.27 13.78 9.66
C THR A 19 -10.08 12.29 9.86
N LEU A 20 -10.23 11.54 8.75
CA LEU A 20 -10.02 10.10 8.69
C LEU A 20 -8.87 9.84 7.74
N VAL A 21 -7.88 9.07 8.19
CA VAL A 21 -6.68 8.80 7.42
C VAL A 21 -6.45 7.30 7.32
N ASN A 22 -6.38 6.78 6.09
CA ASN A 22 -5.83 5.45 5.87
C ASN A 22 -4.36 5.61 5.51
N VAL A 23 -3.48 4.95 6.27
CA VAL A 23 -2.03 5.11 6.12
C VAL A 23 -1.44 4.28 4.97
N GLY A 24 -2.27 3.44 4.33
CA GLY A 24 -1.83 2.59 3.24
C GLY A 24 -1.05 1.37 3.71
N SER A 25 -0.14 0.90 2.89
CA SER A 25 0.65 -0.29 3.19
C SER A 25 2.12 -0.08 2.84
N VAL A 26 2.99 -0.56 3.70
CA VAL A 26 4.43 -0.63 3.42
C VAL A 26 4.74 -1.88 2.58
N GLY A 27 4.15 -3.01 2.96
CA GLY A 27 4.50 -4.32 2.39
C GLY A 27 3.69 -4.75 1.18
N ASN A 28 2.50 -4.22 0.99
CA ASN A 28 1.62 -4.61 -0.13
C ASN A 28 0.65 -3.49 -0.52
N PRO A 29 1.14 -2.36 -0.99
CA PRO A 29 0.27 -1.27 -1.43
C PRO A 29 -0.52 -1.68 -2.68
N LEU A 30 -1.79 -1.28 -2.71
CA LEU A 30 -2.73 -1.62 -3.78
C LEU A 30 -3.29 -0.36 -4.48
N ASP A 31 -2.66 0.77 -4.27
CA ASP A 31 -2.98 2.04 -4.93
C ASP A 31 -1.85 2.52 -5.84
N GLU A 32 -0.60 2.31 -5.42
CA GLU A 32 0.60 2.61 -6.20
C GLU A 32 1.64 1.54 -5.92
N THR A 33 2.65 1.43 -6.77
CA THR A 33 3.74 0.45 -6.62
C THR A 33 4.81 0.92 -5.64
N THR A 34 4.56 1.97 -4.89
CA THR A 34 5.45 2.53 -3.87
C THR A 34 4.96 2.17 -2.49
N ALA A 35 5.87 1.91 -1.55
CA ALA A 35 5.52 1.79 -0.15
C ALA A 35 5.00 3.13 0.37
N SER A 36 4.08 3.12 1.33
CA SER A 36 3.52 4.34 1.88
C SER A 36 3.57 4.37 3.39
N TYR A 37 3.74 5.57 3.93
CA TYR A 37 3.59 5.84 5.36
C TYR A 37 3.10 7.27 5.55
N VAL A 38 2.73 7.59 6.78
CA VAL A 38 2.18 8.90 7.12
C VAL A 38 3.06 9.56 8.18
N ILE A 39 3.36 10.84 7.98
CA ILE A 39 3.96 11.70 9.00
C ILE A 39 2.87 12.62 9.52
N LEU A 40 2.66 12.59 10.82
CA LEU A 40 1.71 13.45 11.52
C LEU A 40 2.48 14.36 12.46
N GLU A 41 2.31 15.67 12.30
CA GLU A 41 2.89 16.67 13.19
C GLU A 41 1.78 17.54 13.77
N GLY A 42 1.81 17.78 15.06
CA GLY A 42 0.77 18.58 15.70
C GLY A 42 1.27 19.42 16.84
N VAL A 43 0.69 20.63 16.99
CA VAL A 43 0.91 21.54 18.09
C VAL A 43 -0.45 22.10 18.51
N GLY A 44 -0.88 21.79 19.74
CA GLY A 44 -2.21 22.20 20.20
C GLY A 44 -3.32 21.58 19.36
N GLU A 45 -4.18 22.41 18.80
CA GLU A 45 -5.28 21.98 17.92
C GLU A 45 -4.91 22.00 16.43
N THR A 46 -3.68 22.41 16.12
CA THR A 46 -3.19 22.49 14.74
C THR A 46 -2.35 21.27 14.42
N PHE A 47 -2.60 20.68 13.26
CA PHE A 47 -1.81 19.55 12.79
C PHE A 47 -1.53 19.64 11.29
N SER A 48 -0.46 18.98 10.88
CA SER A 48 -0.17 18.74 9.47
C SER A 48 -0.01 17.23 9.24
N LEU A 49 -0.34 16.79 8.04
CA LEU A 49 -0.29 15.38 7.70
C LEU A 49 0.32 15.22 6.31
N GLN A 50 1.21 14.26 6.18
CA GLN A 50 1.90 14.01 4.94
C GLN A 50 1.85 12.52 4.62
N ILE A 51 1.36 12.15 3.43
CA ILE A 51 1.47 10.78 2.92
C ILE A 51 2.78 10.73 2.13
N VAL A 52 3.68 9.85 2.55
CA VAL A 52 4.99 9.70 1.90
C VAL A 52 5.02 8.42 1.09
N ARG A 53 5.43 8.54 -0.17
CA ARG A 53 5.55 7.41 -1.10
C ARG A 53 7.03 7.12 -1.32
N VAL A 54 7.42 5.87 -1.05
CA VAL A 54 8.83 5.45 -1.14
C VAL A 54 8.97 4.40 -2.24
N PRO A 55 9.62 4.74 -3.36
CA PRO A 55 10.00 3.73 -4.36
C PRO A 55 10.97 2.73 -3.75
N TYR A 56 10.85 1.47 -4.12
CA TYR A 56 11.75 0.42 -3.65
C TYR A 56 11.94 -0.64 -4.75
N ASP A 57 12.91 -1.50 -4.57
CA ASP A 57 13.19 -2.58 -5.51
C ASP A 57 12.19 -3.72 -5.31
N VAL A 58 11.09 -3.65 -6.04
CA VAL A 58 9.99 -4.63 -5.99
C VAL A 58 10.50 -6.03 -6.36
N GLU A 59 11.36 -6.15 -7.38
CA GLU A 59 11.86 -7.45 -7.82
C GLU A 59 12.76 -8.11 -6.77
N ALA A 60 13.54 -7.33 -6.03
CA ALA A 60 14.35 -7.86 -4.94
C ALA A 60 13.46 -8.40 -3.82
N GLU A 61 12.36 -7.72 -3.49
CA GLU A 61 11.41 -8.18 -2.47
C GLU A 61 10.72 -9.48 -2.91
N ILE A 62 10.32 -9.58 -4.16
CA ILE A 62 9.72 -10.80 -4.71
C ILE A 62 10.71 -11.97 -4.64
N ALA A 63 11.99 -11.72 -4.96
CA ALA A 63 13.02 -12.75 -4.89
C ALA A 63 13.20 -13.28 -3.46
N VAL A 64 13.16 -12.40 -2.45
CA VAL A 64 13.20 -12.81 -1.05
C VAL A 64 11.97 -13.66 -0.69
N ALA A 65 10.78 -13.23 -1.10
CA ALA A 65 9.55 -13.98 -0.85
C ALA A 65 9.62 -15.39 -1.46
N GLU A 66 10.14 -15.52 -2.66
CA GLU A 66 10.36 -16.82 -3.31
C GLU A 66 11.33 -17.68 -2.52
N SER A 67 12.44 -17.10 -2.07
CA SER A 67 13.48 -17.81 -1.34
C SER A 67 13.02 -18.40 0.00
N VAL A 68 12.03 -17.78 0.64
CA VAL A 68 11.48 -18.23 1.91
C VAL A 68 10.21 -19.10 1.74
N GLY A 69 9.81 -19.39 0.50
CA GLY A 69 8.66 -20.24 0.22
C GLY A 69 7.33 -19.60 0.55
N MET A 70 7.17 -18.31 0.29
CA MET A 70 5.94 -17.57 0.59
C MET A 70 4.72 -18.21 -0.11
N PRO A 71 3.63 -18.51 0.64
CA PRO A 71 2.39 -18.98 0.02
C PRO A 71 1.79 -17.90 -0.89
N GLU A 72 1.12 -18.33 -1.97
CA GLU A 72 0.46 -17.41 -2.91
C GLU A 72 1.44 -16.42 -3.56
N LEU A 73 2.67 -16.87 -3.81
CA LEU A 73 3.73 -16.02 -4.35
C LEU A 73 3.34 -15.34 -5.66
N GLU A 74 2.65 -16.05 -6.57
CA GLU A 74 2.26 -15.47 -7.87
C GLU A 74 1.34 -14.26 -7.69
N ALA A 75 0.31 -14.39 -6.86
CA ALA A 75 -0.61 -13.29 -6.57
C ALA A 75 0.11 -12.11 -5.91
N TYR A 76 1.00 -12.39 -4.97
CA TYR A 76 1.79 -11.36 -4.29
C TYR A 76 2.70 -10.62 -5.27
N ALA A 77 3.40 -11.34 -6.16
CA ALA A 77 4.28 -10.73 -7.15
C ALA A 77 3.53 -9.79 -8.10
N ILE A 78 2.34 -10.21 -8.57
CA ILE A 78 1.51 -9.35 -9.42
C ILE A 78 1.07 -8.11 -8.66
N GLU A 79 0.63 -8.26 -7.41
CA GLU A 79 0.22 -7.12 -6.59
C GLU A 79 1.35 -6.12 -6.38
N LEU A 80 2.57 -6.57 -6.09
CA LEU A 80 3.71 -5.67 -5.93
C LEU A 80 4.08 -4.95 -7.21
N ARG A 81 4.00 -5.64 -8.37
CA ARG A 81 4.36 -5.06 -9.66
C ARG A 81 3.31 -4.10 -10.22
N THR A 82 2.06 -4.30 -9.90
CA THR A 82 0.94 -3.59 -10.54
C THR A 82 0.11 -2.74 -9.59
N ALA A 83 0.20 -2.99 -8.28
CA ALA A 83 -0.71 -2.44 -7.27
C ALA A 83 -2.18 -2.78 -7.53
N ILE A 84 -2.44 -3.92 -8.18
CA ILE A 84 -3.79 -4.39 -8.46
C ILE A 84 -4.11 -5.59 -7.56
N TYR A 85 -5.21 -5.49 -6.82
CA TYR A 85 -5.66 -6.53 -5.90
C TYR A 85 -5.84 -7.88 -6.60
N ARG A 86 -5.39 -8.96 -5.96
CA ARG A 86 -5.39 -10.32 -6.52
C ARG A 86 -6.74 -10.82 -6.99
N GLY A 87 -7.82 -10.36 -6.38
CA GLY A 87 -9.17 -10.70 -6.81
C GLY A 87 -9.54 -10.26 -8.23
N GLN A 88 -8.75 -9.36 -8.82
CA GLN A 88 -8.97 -8.83 -10.17
C GLN A 88 -8.01 -9.39 -11.21
N HIS A 89 -7.01 -10.18 -10.80
CA HIS A 89 -5.94 -10.62 -11.71
C HIS A 89 -6.44 -11.47 -12.88
N ALA A 90 -7.30 -12.44 -12.61
CA ALA A 90 -7.83 -13.31 -13.66
C ALA A 90 -8.66 -12.54 -14.67
N GLU A 91 -9.52 -11.62 -14.18
CA GLU A 91 -10.38 -10.80 -15.02
C GLU A 91 -9.58 -9.87 -15.95
N LEU A 92 -8.45 -9.34 -15.44
CA LEU A 92 -7.59 -8.44 -16.19
C LEU A 92 -6.50 -9.15 -16.99
N GLY A 93 -6.43 -10.48 -16.92
CA GLY A 93 -5.43 -11.27 -17.65
C GLY A 93 -4.01 -11.09 -17.14
N LEU A 94 -3.81 -10.79 -15.86
CA LEU A 94 -2.49 -10.57 -15.30
C LEU A 94 -1.79 -11.88 -14.93
N SER A 95 -0.48 -11.93 -15.12
CA SER A 95 0.37 -13.07 -14.84
C SER A 95 1.70 -12.63 -14.22
N ALA A 96 2.22 -13.43 -13.30
CA ALA A 96 3.52 -13.18 -12.68
C ALA A 96 4.69 -13.34 -13.65
N ARG A 97 4.46 -13.92 -14.82
CA ARG A 97 5.53 -14.19 -15.81
C ARG A 97 5.73 -13.08 -16.84
N GLU A 98 4.99 -12.03 -16.74
CA GLU A 98 5.10 -10.91 -17.67
C GLU A 98 6.00 -9.80 -17.18
#